data_048e91de31f17925b1a09da20cd879eb
#
_entry.id   048e91de31f17925b1a09da20cd879eb
#
_cell.length_a   1.000
_cell.length_b   1.000
_cell.length_c   1.000
_cell.angle_alpha   90.00
_cell.angle_beta   90.00
_cell.angle_gamma   90.00
#
_symmetry.space_group_name_H-M   'P 1'
#
loop_
_entity.id
_entity.type
_entity.pdbx_description
1 polymer ?
#
loop_
_entity_poly.entity_id
_entity_poly.type
_entity_poly.pdbx_seq_one_letter_code
_entity_poly.pdbx_strand_id
1 'polypeptide(L)'
;MNTVDSVLSRNFRAEAEKRGYIVVAPAAPNDQLFFEDGARIFPEFLKMILADYKIQDGKFHIAGPSNGGIAAFHVAAANPQYFLSVTAFPGYMWEPSPAKLQAISKMCVFMYVGENDEYRWHAEMKKEAELLRSTGTVARYTVEKGQPHRLETLAGANAVRLFDGFDETKKGCSK
;
A
#
# COMPACT_ATOMS: atom_id res chain seq x y z
N MET A 1 -9.71 -11.99 -12.12
CA MET A 1 -9.85 -11.51 -10.72
C MET A 1 -8.54 -11.79 -9.99
N ASN A 2 -8.00 -10.87 -9.20
CA ASN A 2 -6.82 -11.13 -8.38
C ASN A 2 -7.26 -11.85 -7.11
N THR A 3 -6.83 -13.09 -6.92
CA THR A 3 -7.00 -13.79 -5.65
C THR A 3 -5.86 -13.40 -4.70
N VAL A 4 -6.06 -13.56 -3.39
CA VAL A 4 -5.01 -13.33 -2.37
C VAL A 4 -3.75 -14.10 -2.72
N ASP A 5 -3.87 -15.38 -3.05
CA ASP A 5 -2.72 -16.23 -3.37
C ASP A 5 -2.00 -15.78 -4.65
N SER A 6 -2.71 -15.31 -5.66
CA SER A 6 -2.09 -14.80 -6.90
C SER A 6 -1.30 -13.50 -6.65
N VAL A 7 -1.78 -12.63 -5.78
CA VAL A 7 -1.09 -11.39 -5.40
C VAL A 7 0.14 -11.71 -4.55
N LEU A 8 0.00 -12.61 -3.56
CA LEU A 8 1.12 -13.03 -2.72
C LEU A 8 2.25 -13.65 -3.54
N SER A 9 1.93 -14.62 -4.38
CA SER A 9 2.94 -15.31 -5.17
C SER A 9 3.61 -14.40 -6.19
N ARG A 10 2.85 -13.48 -6.78
CA ARG A 10 3.33 -12.60 -7.83
C ARG A 10 4.17 -11.42 -7.32
N ASN A 11 3.72 -10.76 -6.24
CA ASN A 11 4.26 -9.46 -5.83
C ASN A 11 5.04 -9.51 -4.51
N PHE A 12 4.90 -10.57 -3.70
CA PHE A 12 5.46 -10.50 -2.35
C PHE A 12 6.32 -11.70 -1.95
N ARG A 13 5.92 -12.94 -2.22
CA ARG A 13 6.50 -14.15 -1.62
C ARG A 13 8.02 -14.21 -1.73
N ALA A 14 8.56 -14.12 -2.94
CA ALA A 14 10.00 -14.32 -3.17
C ALA A 14 10.89 -13.30 -2.45
N GLU A 15 10.52 -12.04 -2.49
CA GLU A 15 11.31 -10.99 -1.81
C GLU A 15 11.07 -10.98 -0.29
N ALA A 16 9.88 -11.33 0.18
CA ALA A 16 9.61 -11.49 1.60
C ALA A 16 10.47 -12.57 2.22
N GLU A 17 10.51 -13.76 1.62
CA GLU A 17 11.35 -14.88 2.06
C GLU A 17 12.84 -14.50 2.07
N LYS A 18 13.32 -13.87 1.01
CA LYS A 18 14.71 -13.43 0.89
C LYS A 18 15.12 -12.39 1.92
N ARG A 19 14.23 -11.47 2.29
CA ARG A 19 14.52 -10.34 3.19
C ARG A 19 14.02 -10.55 4.62
N GLY A 20 13.38 -11.69 4.92
CA GLY A 20 12.85 -12.00 6.24
C GLY A 20 11.61 -11.19 6.63
N TYR A 21 10.81 -10.78 5.65
CA TYR A 21 9.52 -10.13 5.91
C TYR A 21 8.42 -11.16 6.19
N ILE A 22 7.58 -10.87 7.15
CA ILE A 22 6.30 -11.57 7.34
C ILE A 22 5.26 -10.85 6.49
N VAL A 23 4.60 -11.56 5.60
CA VAL A 23 3.51 -11.02 4.77
C VAL A 23 2.20 -11.65 5.22
N VAL A 24 1.24 -10.79 5.54
CA VAL A 24 -0.11 -11.18 5.89
C VAL A 24 -1.08 -10.56 4.90
N ALA A 25 -1.86 -11.38 4.24
CA ALA A 25 -2.82 -10.94 3.23
C ALA A 25 -4.22 -11.40 3.61
N PRO A 26 -4.97 -10.56 4.32
CA PRO A 26 -6.35 -10.88 4.67
C PRO A 26 -7.24 -10.85 3.41
N ALA A 27 -8.15 -11.81 3.30
CA ALA A 27 -9.22 -11.78 2.33
C ALA A 27 -10.45 -11.11 2.94
N ALA A 28 -11.08 -10.22 2.19
CA ALA A 28 -12.34 -9.64 2.62
C ALA A 28 -13.45 -10.72 2.62
N PRO A 29 -14.29 -10.79 3.62
CA PRO A 29 -15.38 -11.76 3.67
C PRO A 29 -16.43 -11.45 2.61
N ASN A 30 -17.04 -12.48 2.03
CA ASN A 30 -18.17 -12.35 1.09
C ASN A 30 -17.92 -11.45 -0.12
N ASP A 31 -16.71 -11.47 -0.68
CA ASP A 31 -16.29 -10.62 -1.80
C ASP A 31 -16.46 -9.10 -1.57
N GLN A 32 -16.69 -8.68 -0.33
CA GLN A 32 -16.74 -7.27 0.03
C GLN A 32 -15.34 -6.65 0.03
N LEU A 33 -15.27 -5.37 -0.24
CA LEU A 33 -14.02 -4.63 -0.18
C LEU A 33 -13.79 -4.11 1.25
N PHE A 34 -12.52 -3.98 1.66
CA PHE A 34 -12.17 -3.46 2.99
C PHE A 34 -12.43 -1.94 3.17
N PHE A 35 -13.32 -1.34 2.38
CA PHE A 35 -13.55 0.10 2.45
C PHE A 35 -14.32 0.52 3.69
N GLU A 36 -15.35 -0.22 4.07
CA GLU A 36 -16.19 0.13 5.21
C GLU A 36 -15.80 -0.65 6.48
N ASP A 37 -15.64 -1.94 6.37
CA ASP A 37 -15.30 -2.80 7.50
C ASP A 37 -13.81 -2.78 7.90
N GLY A 38 -12.93 -2.35 7.01
CA GLY A 38 -11.49 -2.30 7.28
C GLY A 38 -11.14 -1.47 8.51
N ALA A 39 -11.75 -0.30 8.66
CA ALA A 39 -11.52 0.55 9.83
C ALA A 39 -11.94 -0.14 11.14
N ARG A 40 -12.97 -0.99 11.12
CA ARG A 40 -13.51 -1.70 12.28
C ARG A 40 -12.75 -2.99 12.60
N ILE A 41 -12.34 -3.73 11.59
CA ILE A 41 -11.72 -5.07 11.74
C ILE A 41 -10.22 -4.98 11.98
N PHE A 42 -9.54 -4.08 11.27
CA PHE A 42 -8.08 -4.02 11.29
C PHE A 42 -7.44 -3.74 12.65
N PRO A 43 -7.97 -2.91 13.57
CA PRO A 43 -7.35 -2.71 14.87
C PRO A 43 -7.13 -4.01 15.64
N GLU A 44 -8.14 -4.87 15.73
CA GLU A 44 -8.05 -6.15 16.45
C GLU A 44 -7.19 -7.16 15.69
N PHE A 45 -7.30 -7.20 14.37
CA PHE A 45 -6.45 -8.04 13.52
C PHE A 45 -4.96 -7.70 13.68
N LEU A 46 -4.59 -6.42 13.65
CA LEU A 46 -3.20 -5.99 13.83
C LEU A 46 -2.68 -6.26 15.24
N LYS A 47 -3.53 -6.11 16.28
CA LYS A 47 -3.18 -6.50 17.64
C LYS A 47 -2.89 -7.98 17.77
N MET A 48 -3.69 -8.85 17.13
CA MET A 48 -3.43 -10.30 17.09
C MET A 48 -2.05 -10.59 16.51
N ILE A 49 -1.72 -9.98 15.37
CA ILE A 49 -0.40 -10.18 14.74
C ILE A 49 0.73 -9.71 15.68
N LEU A 50 0.57 -8.57 16.33
CA LEU A 50 1.55 -8.05 17.27
C LEU A 50 1.71 -8.90 18.54
N ALA A 51 0.69 -9.65 18.93
CA ALA A 51 0.75 -10.59 20.06
C ALA A 51 1.55 -11.85 19.68
N ASP A 52 1.41 -12.33 18.44
CA ASP A 52 2.01 -13.59 17.99
C ASP A 52 3.42 -13.40 17.40
N TYR A 53 3.71 -12.21 16.85
CA TYR A 53 4.96 -11.92 16.15
C TYR A 53 5.67 -10.69 16.69
N LYS A 54 6.97 -10.80 16.86
CA LYS A 54 7.82 -9.65 17.21
C LYS A 54 8.07 -8.81 15.95
N ILE A 55 7.29 -7.76 15.77
CA ILE A 55 7.37 -6.82 14.64
C ILE A 55 8.27 -5.64 15.01
N GLN A 56 9.15 -5.24 14.09
CA GLN A 56 10.04 -4.10 14.28
C GLN A 56 9.23 -2.83 14.54
N ASP A 57 9.52 -2.14 15.64
CA ASP A 57 8.83 -0.92 16.09
C ASP A 57 7.30 -1.07 16.27
N GLY A 58 6.78 -2.31 16.27
CA GLY A 58 5.35 -2.58 16.32
C GLY A 58 4.55 -2.01 15.15
N LYS A 59 5.20 -1.80 13.99
CA LYS A 59 4.58 -1.15 12.83
C LYS A 59 4.70 -1.96 11.56
N PHE A 60 3.78 -1.71 10.66
CA PHE A 60 3.61 -2.43 9.40
C PHE A 60 3.83 -1.53 8.18
N HIS A 61 4.14 -2.15 7.05
CA HIS A 61 3.92 -1.60 5.72
C HIS A 61 2.59 -2.12 5.20
N ILE A 62 1.76 -1.26 4.65
CA ILE A 62 0.53 -1.69 3.99
C ILE A 62 0.64 -1.47 2.49
N ALA A 63 0.30 -2.50 1.70
CA ALA A 63 0.46 -2.46 0.26
C ALA A 63 -0.65 -3.23 -0.45
N GLY A 64 -1.05 -2.76 -1.62
CA GLY A 64 -2.03 -3.48 -2.41
C GLY A 64 -2.19 -2.98 -3.84
N PRO A 65 -2.60 -3.89 -4.77
CA PRO A 65 -2.96 -3.55 -6.13
C PRO A 65 -4.45 -3.22 -6.25
N SER A 66 -4.78 -2.26 -7.13
CA SER A 66 -6.16 -1.93 -7.51
C SER A 66 -7.03 -1.57 -6.28
N ASN A 67 -8.17 -2.23 -6.10
CA ASN A 67 -8.98 -2.07 -4.89
C ASN A 67 -8.20 -2.31 -3.58
N GLY A 68 -7.18 -3.17 -3.62
CA GLY A 68 -6.25 -3.36 -2.50
C GLY A 68 -5.42 -2.11 -2.21
N GLY A 69 -5.06 -1.33 -3.23
CA GLY A 69 -4.38 -0.05 -3.06
C GLY A 69 -5.30 1.02 -2.44
N ILE A 70 -6.57 1.08 -2.86
CA ILE A 70 -7.58 1.95 -2.25
C ILE A 70 -7.82 1.53 -0.79
N ALA A 71 -7.97 0.23 -0.53
CA ALA A 71 -8.13 -0.30 0.82
C ALA A 71 -6.92 0.02 1.72
N ALA A 72 -5.69 -0.03 1.16
CA ALA A 72 -4.48 0.30 1.89
C ALA A 72 -4.50 1.74 2.40
N PHE A 73 -4.89 2.70 1.57
CA PHE A 73 -5.07 4.10 2.01
C PHE A 73 -6.13 4.24 3.08
N HIS A 74 -7.28 3.58 2.89
CA HIS A 74 -8.40 3.65 3.84
C HIS A 74 -8.01 3.11 5.21
N VAL A 75 -7.41 1.91 5.25
CA VAL A 75 -6.98 1.26 6.49
C VAL A 75 -5.88 2.05 7.19
N ALA A 76 -4.88 2.55 6.44
CA ALA A 76 -3.80 3.34 6.99
C ALA A 76 -4.30 4.67 7.58
N ALA A 77 -5.21 5.36 6.90
CA ALA A 77 -5.78 6.61 7.40
C ALA A 77 -6.64 6.42 8.67
N ALA A 78 -7.33 5.28 8.76
CA ALA A 78 -8.13 4.94 9.94
C ALA A 78 -7.28 4.46 11.14
N ASN A 79 -6.07 3.95 10.90
CA ASN A 79 -5.22 3.30 11.89
C ASN A 79 -3.76 3.79 11.81
N PRO A 80 -3.49 5.12 11.79
CA PRO A 80 -2.18 5.65 11.43
C PRO A 80 -1.05 5.24 12.37
N GLN A 81 -1.35 4.87 13.61
CA GLN A 81 -0.38 4.45 14.62
C GLN A 81 0.32 3.14 14.27
N TYR A 82 -0.27 2.31 13.39
CA TYR A 82 0.26 0.99 13.05
C TYR A 82 1.12 0.97 11.79
N PHE A 83 1.15 2.05 10.98
CA PHE A 83 1.79 1.97 9.66
C PHE A 83 2.99 2.91 9.50
N LEU A 84 4.01 2.41 8.81
CA LEU A 84 5.19 3.15 8.36
C LEU A 84 5.03 3.67 6.94
N SER A 85 4.38 2.90 6.09
CA SER A 85 4.18 3.26 4.68
C SER A 85 2.88 2.74 4.12
N VAL A 86 2.42 3.42 3.07
CA VAL A 86 1.35 2.98 2.17
C VAL A 86 1.93 2.82 0.79
N THR A 87 1.70 1.65 0.17
CA THR A 87 2.11 1.38 -1.22
C THR A 87 0.92 0.93 -2.05
N ALA A 88 0.59 1.69 -3.10
CA ALA A 88 -0.49 1.39 -4.03
C ALA A 88 0.04 1.16 -5.45
N PHE A 89 -0.36 0.05 -6.11
CA PHE A 89 0.15 -0.32 -7.43
C PHE A 89 -0.90 -0.99 -8.36
N PRO A 90 -1.87 -0.20 -8.92
CA PRO A 90 -2.22 1.18 -8.59
C PRO A 90 -3.21 1.28 -7.42
N GLY A 91 -3.50 2.50 -7.04
CA GLY A 91 -4.51 2.82 -6.02
C GLY A 91 -4.37 4.25 -5.53
N TYR A 92 -5.43 4.78 -4.97
CA TYR A 92 -5.50 6.15 -4.46
C TYR A 92 -6.44 6.24 -3.26
N MET A 93 -6.40 7.35 -2.54
CA MET A 93 -7.27 7.60 -1.41
C MET A 93 -8.68 7.97 -1.90
N TRP A 94 -9.62 7.08 -1.68
CA TRP A 94 -11.02 7.38 -1.97
C TRP A 94 -11.53 8.50 -1.07
N GLU A 95 -12.10 9.54 -1.67
CA GLU A 95 -12.61 10.71 -0.96
C GLU A 95 -11.59 11.31 0.04
N PRO A 96 -10.51 11.93 -0.47
CA PRO A 96 -9.51 12.54 0.39
C PRO A 96 -10.12 13.67 1.22
N SER A 97 -9.77 13.71 2.50
CA SER A 97 -10.19 14.78 3.42
C SER A 97 -8.97 15.29 4.21
N PRO A 98 -9.03 16.51 4.79
CA PRO A 98 -7.93 17.01 5.61
C PRO A 98 -7.55 16.06 6.74
N ALA A 99 -8.53 15.39 7.36
CA ALA A 99 -8.29 14.41 8.43
C ALA A 99 -7.54 13.17 7.92
N LYS A 100 -7.94 12.59 6.77
CA LYS A 100 -7.26 11.44 6.16
C LYS A 100 -5.84 11.80 5.74
N LEU A 101 -5.64 12.95 5.13
CA LEU A 101 -4.31 13.43 4.71
C LEU A 101 -3.39 13.63 5.92
N GLN A 102 -3.90 14.26 6.98
CA GLN A 102 -3.17 14.45 8.23
C GLN A 102 -2.80 13.12 8.89
N ALA A 103 -3.71 12.15 8.88
CA ALA A 103 -3.47 10.82 9.46
C ALA A 103 -2.27 10.11 8.84
N ILE A 104 -2.08 10.20 7.53
CA ILE A 104 -0.97 9.53 6.82
C ILE A 104 0.26 10.45 6.61
N SER A 105 0.25 11.67 7.10
CA SER A 105 1.29 12.68 6.84
C SER A 105 2.70 12.30 7.30
N LYS A 106 2.82 11.37 8.24
CA LYS A 106 4.10 10.85 8.76
C LYS A 106 4.54 9.55 8.11
N MET A 107 3.77 9.02 7.15
CA MET A 107 4.09 7.80 6.43
C MET A 107 4.83 8.09 5.13
N CYS A 108 5.60 7.11 4.64
CA CYS A 108 6.06 7.12 3.27
C CYS A 108 4.94 6.61 2.36
N VAL A 109 4.66 7.31 1.29
CA VAL A 109 3.64 6.90 0.32
C VAL A 109 4.30 6.60 -1.02
N PHE A 110 4.09 5.38 -1.52
CA PHE A 110 4.58 4.93 -2.81
C PHE A 110 3.40 4.61 -3.72
N MET A 111 3.31 5.29 -4.85
CA MET A 111 2.20 5.16 -5.79
C MET A 111 2.75 4.82 -7.17
N TYR A 112 2.33 3.68 -7.71
CA TYR A 112 2.73 3.22 -9.04
C TYR A 112 1.47 3.04 -9.90
N VAL A 113 1.52 3.51 -11.14
CA VAL A 113 0.40 3.37 -12.08
C VAL A 113 0.92 3.12 -13.48
N GLY A 114 0.20 2.32 -14.27
CA GLY A 114 0.53 2.08 -15.67
C GLY A 114 0.24 3.29 -16.54
N GLU A 115 1.13 3.57 -17.51
CA GLU A 115 0.90 4.60 -18.53
C GLU A 115 -0.39 4.31 -19.34
N ASN A 116 -0.65 3.02 -19.59
CA ASN A 116 -1.79 2.52 -20.34
C ASN A 116 -2.89 1.94 -19.42
N ASP A 117 -3.00 2.44 -18.19
CA ASP A 117 -4.05 2.02 -17.27
C ASP A 117 -5.44 2.24 -17.90
N GLU A 118 -6.15 1.17 -18.19
CA GLU A 118 -7.46 1.17 -18.85
C GLU A 118 -8.56 1.83 -18.02
N TYR A 119 -8.39 1.92 -16.70
CA TYR A 119 -9.27 2.66 -15.79
C TYR A 119 -8.90 4.14 -15.65
N ARG A 120 -7.78 4.56 -16.27
CA ARG A 120 -7.30 5.95 -16.28
C ARG A 120 -7.03 6.54 -14.90
N TRP A 121 -6.61 5.74 -13.94
CA TRP A 121 -6.34 6.19 -12.57
C TRP A 121 -5.12 7.10 -12.42
N HIS A 122 -4.28 7.18 -13.45
CA HIS A 122 -3.06 8.00 -13.40
C HIS A 122 -3.32 9.48 -13.10
N ALA A 123 -4.43 10.06 -13.59
CA ALA A 123 -4.78 11.45 -13.33
C ALA A 123 -5.15 11.68 -11.86
N GLU A 124 -5.99 10.82 -11.30
CA GLU A 124 -6.39 10.89 -9.89
C GLU A 124 -5.21 10.63 -8.96
N MET A 125 -4.39 9.63 -9.26
CA MET A 125 -3.20 9.30 -8.46
C MET A 125 -2.16 10.43 -8.48
N LYS A 126 -1.98 11.09 -9.64
CA LYS A 126 -1.08 12.25 -9.75
C LYS A 126 -1.57 13.41 -8.86
N LYS A 127 -2.85 13.77 -8.99
CA LYS A 127 -3.47 14.83 -8.20
C LYS A 127 -3.36 14.53 -6.70
N GLU A 128 -3.59 13.29 -6.30
CA GLU A 128 -3.45 12.89 -4.90
C GLU A 128 -2.00 12.96 -4.41
N ALA A 129 -1.05 12.52 -5.19
CA ALA A 129 0.37 12.62 -4.84
C ALA A 129 0.79 14.09 -4.63
N GLU A 130 0.29 15.01 -5.45
CA GLU A 130 0.50 16.45 -5.29
C GLU A 130 -0.16 16.97 -4.00
N LEU A 131 -1.38 16.54 -3.72
CA LEU A 131 -2.10 16.89 -2.51
C LEU A 131 -1.39 16.37 -1.25
N LEU A 132 -0.92 15.13 -1.25
CA LEU A 132 -0.14 14.56 -0.15
C LEU A 132 1.15 15.34 0.10
N ARG A 133 1.89 15.70 -0.95
CA ARG A 133 3.11 16.51 -0.84
C ARG A 133 2.82 17.90 -0.27
N SER A 134 1.68 18.51 -0.60
CA SER A 134 1.28 19.82 -0.07
C SER A 134 1.05 19.82 1.44
N THR A 135 0.74 18.66 2.03
CA THR A 135 0.62 18.47 3.49
C THR A 135 1.92 18.05 4.16
N GLY A 136 3.03 18.00 3.43
CA GLY A 136 4.34 17.61 3.94
C GLY A 136 4.60 16.10 3.91
N THR A 137 3.66 15.29 3.41
CA THR A 137 3.83 13.84 3.25
C THR A 137 4.90 13.54 2.19
N VAL A 138 5.81 12.60 2.48
CA VAL A 138 6.72 12.07 1.47
C VAL A 138 5.95 11.10 0.57
N ALA A 139 5.53 11.59 -0.59
CA ALA A 139 4.76 10.81 -1.56
C ALA A 139 5.52 10.71 -2.89
N ARG A 140 5.81 9.48 -3.32
CA ARG A 140 6.40 9.18 -4.62
C ARG A 140 5.33 8.66 -5.56
N TYR A 141 5.25 9.28 -6.72
CA TYR A 141 4.35 8.88 -7.78
C TYR A 141 5.17 8.48 -9.01
N THR A 142 4.97 7.27 -9.47
CA THR A 142 5.70 6.67 -10.59
C THR A 142 4.73 6.18 -11.66
N VAL A 143 4.92 6.66 -12.89
CA VAL A 143 4.22 6.14 -14.06
C VAL A 143 5.07 5.05 -14.70
N GLU A 144 4.54 3.84 -14.76
CA GLU A 144 5.19 2.68 -15.35
C GLU A 144 4.93 2.67 -16.87
N LYS A 145 5.97 2.99 -17.62
CA LYS A 145 5.89 3.16 -19.08
C LYS A 145 5.41 1.89 -19.79
N GLY A 146 4.42 2.05 -20.65
CA GLY A 146 3.84 0.97 -21.43
C GLY A 146 3.01 -0.04 -20.62
N GLN A 147 2.88 0.12 -19.31
CA GLN A 147 2.16 -0.83 -18.46
C GLN A 147 0.66 -0.56 -18.43
N PRO A 148 -0.19 -1.60 -18.40
CA PRO A 148 -1.62 -1.51 -18.15
C PRO A 148 -1.91 -1.35 -16.64
N HIS A 149 -3.15 -1.47 -16.22
CA HIS A 149 -3.56 -1.45 -14.81
C HIS A 149 -2.82 -2.49 -13.95
N ARG A 150 -2.60 -3.69 -14.48
CA ARG A 150 -1.84 -4.74 -13.83
C ARG A 150 -0.35 -4.60 -14.15
N LEU A 151 0.43 -4.09 -13.19
CA LEU A 151 1.84 -3.77 -13.37
C LEU A 151 2.75 -5.02 -13.34
N GLU A 152 3.28 -5.41 -14.50
CA GLU A 152 4.29 -6.48 -14.60
C GLU A 152 5.67 -6.01 -14.11
N THR A 153 5.91 -4.71 -14.17
CA THR A 153 7.13 -4.07 -13.64
C THR A 153 7.27 -4.13 -12.12
N LEU A 154 6.25 -4.62 -11.42
CA LEU A 154 6.26 -4.86 -9.97
C LEU A 154 5.95 -6.32 -9.62
N ALA A 155 6.18 -7.24 -10.56
CA ALA A 155 5.88 -8.65 -10.40
C ALA A 155 7.13 -9.53 -10.57
N GLY A 156 7.12 -10.74 -10.02
CA GLY A 156 8.24 -11.69 -10.11
C GLY A 156 9.52 -11.08 -9.57
N ALA A 157 10.61 -11.13 -10.34
CA ALA A 157 11.89 -10.55 -9.97
C ALA A 157 11.85 -9.00 -9.80
N ASN A 158 10.91 -8.34 -10.46
CA ASN A 158 10.75 -6.89 -10.36
C ASN A 158 10.02 -6.44 -9.07
N ALA A 159 9.43 -7.36 -8.32
CA ALA A 159 8.81 -7.10 -7.02
C ALA A 159 9.81 -6.55 -5.99
N VAL A 160 11.12 -6.72 -6.22
CA VAL A 160 12.20 -6.12 -5.44
C VAL A 160 11.96 -4.62 -5.16
N ARG A 161 11.41 -3.90 -6.12
CA ARG A 161 11.14 -2.45 -6.01
C ARG A 161 10.12 -2.09 -4.93
N LEU A 162 9.15 -2.97 -4.64
CA LEU A 162 8.21 -2.78 -3.54
C LEU A 162 8.94 -2.85 -2.20
N PHE A 163 9.81 -3.84 -2.05
CA PHE A 163 10.57 -4.06 -0.83
C PHE A 163 11.71 -3.04 -0.63
N ASP A 164 12.29 -2.52 -1.71
CA ASP A 164 13.22 -1.40 -1.62
C ASP A 164 12.55 -0.17 -1.00
N GLY A 165 11.29 0.10 -1.37
CA GLY A 165 10.46 1.12 -0.73
C GLY A 165 10.23 0.85 0.75
N PHE A 166 9.96 -0.40 1.15
CA PHE A 166 9.80 -0.75 2.57
C PHE A 166 11.10 -0.58 3.34
N ASP A 167 12.23 -1.03 2.79
CA ASP A 167 13.54 -0.89 3.43
C ASP A 167 13.98 0.57 3.55
N GLU A 168 13.60 1.41 2.61
CA GLU A 168 13.88 2.85 2.65
C GLU A 168 13.20 3.53 3.85
N THR A 169 12.00 3.11 4.21
CA THR A 169 11.29 3.71 5.36
C THR A 169 12.02 3.53 6.68
N LYS A 170 12.85 2.49 6.81
CA LYS A 170 13.68 2.24 8.01
C LYS A 170 14.74 3.32 8.22
N LYS A 171 15.10 4.03 7.17
CA LYS A 171 16.12 5.11 7.18
C LYS A 171 15.48 6.51 7.24
N GLY A 172 14.15 6.56 7.36
CA GLY A 172 13.40 7.78 7.13
C GLY A 172 13.17 7.99 5.62
N CYS A 173 11.97 8.35 5.21
CA CYS A 173 11.67 8.55 3.80
C CYS A 173 12.48 9.73 3.27
N SER A 174 13.26 9.51 2.22
CA SER A 174 13.91 10.61 1.50
C SER A 174 12.89 11.33 0.63
N LYS A 175 12.93 12.67 0.66
CA LYS A 175 12.10 13.53 -0.22
C LYS A 175 12.53 13.43 -1.68
#